data_306d5888568455c98639f1775b3f26d5
#
_entry.id   306d5888568455c98639f1775b3f26d5
#
_cell.length_a   1.000
_cell.length_b   1.000
_cell.length_c   1.000
_cell.angle_alpha   90.00
_cell.angle_beta   90.00
_cell.angle_gamma   90.00
#
_symmetry.space_group_name_H-M   'P 1'
#
loop_
_entity.id
_entity.type
_entity.pdbx_description
1 polymer ?
#
loop_
_entity_poly.entity_id
_entity_poly.type
_entity_poly.pdbx_seq_one_letter_code
_entity_poly.pdbx_strand_id
1 'polypeptide(L)'
;DEDTCMVDLARFFLDFTVDESCGKCAPCRIGTKRMYEILTKITEGKGELEDIDRLEVLAKNIKNAALCGLGQTAPNPIISTLRYFRDEYIAHVVDKRCPAGVCKSIIKFKIDTETCKRCSICKKNCPVGAISGDKKTSFVIDQEKCIKCGICATKCPFNSILKNAKNA
;
A
#
# COMPACT_ATOMS: atom_id res chain seq x y z
N ASP A 1 -0.17 6.74 -14.00
CA ASP A 1 -1.56 6.33 -14.06
C ASP A 1 -2.16 6.35 -12.66
N GLU A 2 -3.41 6.78 -12.52
CA GLU A 2 -4.10 6.94 -11.23
C GLU A 2 -4.24 5.63 -10.43
N ASP A 3 -4.17 4.51 -11.13
CA ASP A 3 -4.22 3.16 -10.54
C ASP A 3 -2.84 2.63 -10.10
N THR A 4 -1.78 3.46 -10.16
CA THR A 4 -0.43 3.06 -9.78
C THR A 4 0.00 3.75 -8.49
N CYS A 5 0.28 2.96 -7.45
CA CYS A 5 0.81 3.49 -6.19
C CYS A 5 2.31 3.77 -6.33
N MET A 6 2.73 5.01 -6.17
CA MET A 6 4.13 5.40 -6.30
C MET A 6 5.00 4.85 -5.17
N VAL A 7 4.44 4.62 -3.99
CA VAL A 7 5.15 4.00 -2.86
C VAL A 7 5.45 2.53 -3.14
N ASP A 8 4.47 1.78 -3.66
CA ASP A 8 4.64 0.37 -4.01
C ASP A 8 5.54 0.20 -5.24
N LEU A 9 5.44 1.11 -6.20
CA LEU A 9 6.34 1.15 -7.36
C LEU A 9 7.80 1.36 -6.93
N ALA A 10 8.07 2.30 -6.04
CA ALA A 10 9.41 2.53 -5.48
C ALA A 10 9.92 1.28 -4.73
N ARG A 11 9.05 0.61 -3.97
CA ARG A 11 9.35 -0.65 -3.29
C ARG A 11 9.72 -1.75 -4.28
N PHE A 12 8.97 -1.89 -5.37
CA PHE A 12 9.23 -2.89 -6.41
C PHE A 12 10.60 -2.70 -7.08
N PHE A 13 10.95 -1.49 -7.46
CA PHE A 13 12.28 -1.21 -8.03
C PHE A 13 13.41 -1.48 -7.06
N LEU A 14 13.18 -1.22 -5.78
CA LEU A 14 14.20 -1.45 -4.76
C LEU A 14 14.36 -2.93 -4.44
N ASP A 15 13.29 -3.71 -4.49
CA ASP A 15 13.31 -5.17 -4.36
C ASP A 15 14.25 -5.79 -5.39
N PHE A 16 14.04 -5.45 -6.67
CA PHE A 16 14.93 -5.83 -7.76
C PHE A 16 16.40 -5.44 -7.48
N THR A 17 16.64 -4.22 -6.98
CA THR A 17 18.01 -3.75 -6.72
C THR A 17 18.67 -4.51 -5.55
N VAL A 18 17.89 -4.90 -4.54
CA VAL A 18 18.38 -5.71 -3.41
C VAL A 18 18.85 -7.08 -3.91
N ASP A 19 18.09 -7.71 -4.81
CA ASP A 19 18.42 -9.03 -5.38
C ASP A 19 19.67 -8.96 -6.30
N GLU A 20 19.80 -7.89 -7.08
CA GLU A 20 20.92 -7.66 -8.01
C GLU A 20 22.20 -7.14 -7.31
N SER A 21 22.15 -6.85 -6.02
CA SER A 21 23.30 -6.34 -5.29
C SER A 21 24.42 -7.38 -5.17
N CYS A 22 25.62 -7.04 -5.65
CA CYS A 22 26.78 -7.91 -5.51
C CYS A 22 27.29 -8.06 -4.05
N GLY A 23 26.75 -7.31 -3.10
CA GLY A 23 27.04 -7.38 -1.67
C GLY A 23 28.39 -6.80 -1.23
N LYS A 24 29.22 -6.25 -2.13
CA LYS A 24 30.57 -5.79 -1.78
C LYS A 24 30.58 -4.57 -0.86
N CYS A 25 29.80 -3.53 -1.16
CA CYS A 25 29.83 -2.29 -0.36
C CYS A 25 28.65 -2.18 0.59
N ALA A 26 28.90 -1.77 1.81
CA ALA A 26 27.88 -1.65 2.86
C ALA A 26 26.72 -0.69 2.49
N PRO A 27 26.94 0.48 1.87
CA PRO A 27 25.83 1.37 1.49
C PRO A 27 24.81 0.69 0.58
N CYS A 28 25.25 -0.07 -0.43
CA CYS A 28 24.35 -0.83 -1.28
C CYS A 28 23.75 -2.01 -0.51
N ARG A 29 24.57 -2.95 -0.02
CA ARG A 29 24.13 -4.20 0.61
C ARG A 29 23.15 -4.00 1.77
N ILE A 30 23.48 -3.09 2.69
CA ILE A 30 22.68 -2.86 3.90
C ILE A 30 21.64 -1.76 3.66
N GLY A 31 22.06 -0.67 3.02
CA GLY A 31 21.22 0.52 2.87
C GLY A 31 20.00 0.27 1.97
N THR A 32 20.17 -0.41 0.82
CA THR A 32 19.02 -0.72 -0.05
C THR A 32 18.03 -1.65 0.66
N LYS A 33 18.51 -2.64 1.40
CA LYS A 33 17.65 -3.52 2.20
C LYS A 33 16.87 -2.76 3.27
N ARG A 34 17.51 -1.82 3.97
CA ARG A 34 16.84 -0.99 4.97
C ARG A 34 15.78 -0.07 4.36
N MET A 35 16.04 0.53 3.20
CA MET A 35 15.02 1.29 2.49
C MET A 35 13.85 0.39 2.07
N TYR A 36 14.11 -0.82 1.59
CA TYR A 36 13.07 -1.79 1.23
C TYR A 36 12.20 -2.18 2.44
N GLU A 37 12.81 -2.43 3.59
CA GLU A 37 12.08 -2.73 4.84
C GLU A 37 11.17 -1.56 5.25
N ILE A 38 11.65 -0.32 5.13
CA ILE A 38 10.85 0.87 5.44
C ILE A 38 9.68 1.01 4.46
N LEU A 39 9.90 0.87 3.16
CA LEU A 39 8.84 0.93 2.16
C LEU A 39 7.81 -0.19 2.35
N THR A 40 8.25 -1.38 2.72
CA THR A 40 7.36 -2.50 3.06
C THR A 40 6.51 -2.16 4.29
N LYS A 41 7.12 -1.62 5.35
CA LYS A 41 6.42 -1.13 6.54
C LYS A 41 5.35 -0.10 6.20
N ILE A 42 5.65 0.83 5.29
CA ILE A 42 4.71 1.87 4.82
C ILE A 42 3.56 1.25 4.03
N THR A 43 3.83 0.37 3.06
CA THR A 43 2.80 -0.28 2.24
C THR A 43 1.94 -1.27 3.01
N GLU A 44 2.43 -1.76 4.15
CA GLU A 44 1.67 -2.56 5.11
C GLU A 44 0.82 -1.73 6.08
N GLY A 45 0.91 -0.40 6.04
CA GLY A 45 0.17 0.50 6.93
C GLY A 45 0.77 0.67 8.32
N LYS A 46 1.98 0.15 8.55
CA LYS A 46 2.72 0.25 9.82
C LYS A 46 3.72 1.43 9.84
N GLY A 47 3.82 2.17 8.72
CA GLY A 47 4.75 3.30 8.59
C GLY A 47 4.44 4.45 9.54
N GLU A 48 5.46 5.21 9.87
CA GLU A 48 5.44 6.40 10.71
C GLU A 48 6.01 7.60 9.93
N LEU A 49 5.69 8.85 10.33
CA LEU A 49 6.18 10.04 9.61
C LEU A 49 7.71 10.09 9.56
N GLU A 50 8.38 9.70 10.63
CA GLU A 50 9.83 9.60 10.69
C GLU A 50 10.43 8.64 9.62
N ASP A 51 9.67 7.64 9.19
CA ASP A 51 10.14 6.70 8.16
C ASP A 51 10.34 7.40 6.80
N ILE A 52 9.56 8.44 6.52
CA ILE A 52 9.70 9.25 5.30
C ILE A 52 11.03 10.01 5.32
N ASP A 53 11.34 10.64 6.44
CA ASP A 53 12.58 11.40 6.60
C ASP A 53 13.80 10.46 6.61
N ARG A 54 13.68 9.29 7.25
CA ARG A 54 14.70 8.25 7.22
C ARG A 54 14.98 7.74 5.80
N LEU A 55 13.95 7.53 4.97
CA LEU A 55 14.11 7.16 3.56
C LEU A 55 14.90 8.21 2.79
N GLU A 56 14.60 9.48 2.98
CA GLU A 56 15.29 10.58 2.29
C GLU A 56 16.78 10.65 2.68
N VAL A 57 17.09 10.52 3.96
CA VAL A 57 18.47 10.51 4.46
C VAL A 57 19.23 9.28 3.95
N LEU A 58 18.64 8.09 4.05
CA LEU A 58 19.25 6.85 3.56
C LEU A 58 19.51 6.92 2.05
N ALA A 59 18.55 7.40 1.28
CA ALA A 59 18.67 7.51 -0.17
C ALA A 59 19.86 8.40 -0.57
N LYS A 60 20.01 9.58 0.07
CA LYS A 60 21.14 10.49 -0.15
C LYS A 60 22.47 9.83 0.21
N ASN A 61 22.53 9.16 1.36
CA ASN A 61 23.76 8.50 1.84
C ASN A 61 24.19 7.35 0.92
N ILE A 62 23.26 6.51 0.49
CA ILE A 62 23.57 5.40 -0.42
C ILE A 62 24.07 5.93 -1.76
N LYS A 63 23.38 6.93 -2.32
CA LYS A 63 23.77 7.55 -3.59
C LYS A 63 25.19 8.08 -3.58
N ASN A 64 25.61 8.69 -2.47
CA ASN A 64 26.91 9.33 -2.34
C ASN A 64 28.03 8.35 -1.96
N ALA A 65 27.71 7.28 -1.25
CA ALA A 65 28.72 6.36 -0.69
C ALA A 65 28.83 5.01 -1.41
N ALA A 66 27.91 4.67 -2.31
CA ALA A 66 27.99 3.43 -3.08
C ALA A 66 29.12 3.47 -4.12
N LEU A 67 29.82 2.34 -4.27
CA LEU A 67 31.04 2.26 -5.10
C LEU A 67 30.77 2.08 -6.60
N CYS A 68 29.57 1.70 -7.00
CA CYS A 68 29.25 1.42 -8.40
C CYS A 68 27.88 2.01 -8.81
N GLY A 69 27.62 2.04 -10.14
CA GLY A 69 26.41 2.61 -10.70
C GLY A 69 25.13 1.99 -10.15
N LEU A 70 25.08 0.69 -9.88
CA LEU A 70 23.90 0.04 -9.31
C LEU A 70 23.51 0.70 -7.97
N GLY A 71 24.44 0.75 -7.02
CA GLY A 71 24.18 1.34 -5.71
C GLY A 71 23.90 2.85 -5.76
N GLN A 72 24.59 3.59 -6.66
CA GLN A 72 24.38 5.03 -6.83
C GLN A 72 23.01 5.37 -7.44
N THR A 73 22.45 4.50 -8.29
CA THR A 73 21.16 4.72 -8.96
C THR A 73 19.99 4.09 -8.23
N ALA A 74 20.21 3.08 -7.40
CA ALA A 74 19.18 2.40 -6.61
C ALA A 74 18.23 3.33 -5.85
N PRO A 75 18.70 4.43 -5.22
CA PRO A 75 17.82 5.36 -4.50
C PRO A 75 17.03 6.31 -5.41
N ASN A 76 17.33 6.42 -6.70
CA ASN A 76 16.70 7.41 -7.58
C ASN A 76 15.16 7.28 -7.66
N PRO A 77 14.55 6.08 -7.77
CA PRO A 77 13.10 5.93 -7.72
C PRO A 77 12.49 6.51 -6.43
N ILE A 78 13.15 6.27 -5.28
CA ILE A 78 12.68 6.77 -3.99
C ILE A 78 12.79 8.29 -3.93
N ILE A 79 13.93 8.85 -4.33
CA ILE A 79 14.15 10.31 -4.33
C ILE A 79 13.13 11.01 -5.23
N SER A 80 12.87 10.46 -6.42
CA SER A 80 11.91 11.05 -7.35
C SER A 80 10.47 10.92 -6.86
N THR A 81 10.07 9.77 -6.35
CA THR A 81 8.70 9.59 -5.83
C THR A 81 8.46 10.41 -4.57
N LEU A 82 9.43 10.55 -3.67
CA LEU A 82 9.33 11.45 -2.51
C LEU A 82 9.24 12.93 -2.94
N ARG A 83 9.92 13.31 -4.02
CA ARG A 83 9.88 14.69 -4.52
C ARG A 83 8.54 15.06 -5.15
N TYR A 84 7.95 14.17 -5.95
CA TYR A 84 6.78 14.48 -6.78
C TYR A 84 5.47 13.93 -6.23
N PHE A 85 5.51 12.93 -5.36
CA PHE A 85 4.35 12.20 -4.83
C PHE A 85 4.40 12.05 -3.30
N ARG A 86 4.98 13.05 -2.60
CA ARG A 86 5.09 13.04 -1.13
C ARG A 86 3.75 12.84 -0.45
N ASP A 87 2.67 13.37 -1.03
CA ASP A 87 1.32 13.26 -0.51
C ASP A 87 0.83 11.81 -0.46
N GLU A 88 1.26 10.96 -1.42
CA GLU A 88 0.94 9.54 -1.36
C GLU A 88 1.61 8.84 -0.18
N TYR A 89 2.87 9.19 0.13
CA TYR A 89 3.57 8.67 1.31
C TYR A 89 2.86 9.09 2.59
N ILE A 90 2.47 10.37 2.69
CA ILE A 90 1.71 10.88 3.84
C ILE A 90 0.37 10.15 3.97
N ALA A 91 -0.36 9.94 2.89
CA ALA A 91 -1.62 9.21 2.91
C ALA A 91 -1.45 7.76 3.40
N HIS A 92 -0.35 7.08 3.03
CA HIS A 92 -0.05 5.73 3.52
C HIS A 92 0.29 5.72 5.01
N VAL A 93 1.02 6.73 5.48
CA VAL A 93 1.54 6.79 6.85
C VAL A 93 0.52 7.36 7.82
N VAL A 94 -0.15 8.47 7.48
CA VAL A 94 -1.10 9.18 8.37
C VAL A 94 -2.50 8.60 8.22
N ASP A 95 -3.03 8.59 6.99
CA ASP A 95 -4.41 8.17 6.72
C ASP A 95 -4.57 6.65 6.68
N LYS A 96 -3.46 5.91 6.69
CA LYS A 96 -3.46 4.45 6.47
C LYS A 96 -4.27 4.07 5.23
N ARG A 97 -4.11 4.82 4.16
CA ARG A 97 -4.86 4.72 2.91
C ARG A 97 -3.92 4.73 1.71
N CYS A 98 -4.14 3.82 0.78
CA CYS A 98 -3.48 3.84 -0.52
C CYS A 98 -4.37 4.58 -1.52
N PRO A 99 -3.99 5.75 -2.05
CA PRO A 99 -4.80 6.49 -3.03
C PRO A 99 -5.13 5.66 -4.27
N ALA A 100 -4.17 4.95 -4.83
CA ALA A 100 -4.35 4.06 -5.97
C ALA A 100 -5.09 2.74 -5.61
N GLY A 101 -5.24 2.42 -4.33
CA GLY A 101 -5.93 1.21 -3.88
C GLY A 101 -5.23 -0.10 -4.30
N VAL A 102 -3.91 -0.11 -4.36
CA VAL A 102 -3.09 -1.27 -4.75
C VAL A 102 -2.57 -2.03 -3.53
N CYS A 103 -2.18 -1.32 -2.47
CA CYS A 103 -1.57 -1.89 -1.26
C CYS A 103 -2.60 -2.69 -0.46
N LYS A 104 -2.64 -4.02 -0.67
CA LYS A 104 -3.65 -4.91 -0.09
C LYS A 104 -3.74 -4.86 1.43
N SER A 105 -2.64 -4.61 2.14
CA SER A 105 -2.60 -4.57 3.60
C SER A 105 -3.42 -3.42 4.19
N ILE A 106 -3.50 -2.29 3.49
CA ILE A 106 -4.22 -1.08 3.94
C ILE A 106 -5.55 -0.83 3.21
N ILE A 107 -5.90 -1.67 2.23
CA ILE A 107 -7.22 -1.61 1.61
C ILE A 107 -8.28 -2.03 2.64
N LYS A 108 -9.32 -1.22 2.77
CA LYS A 108 -10.52 -1.55 3.54
C LYS A 108 -11.75 -1.42 2.64
N PHE A 109 -12.63 -2.39 2.73
CA PHE A 109 -13.94 -2.32 2.09
C PHE A 109 -15.01 -2.02 3.15
N LYS A 110 -15.87 -1.06 2.86
CA LYS A 110 -17.01 -0.69 3.72
C LYS A 110 -18.29 -0.74 2.89
N ILE A 111 -19.36 -1.25 3.47
CA ILE A 111 -20.68 -1.22 2.85
C ILE A 111 -21.34 0.09 3.27
N ASP A 112 -21.73 0.89 2.30
CA ASP A 112 -22.51 2.08 2.52
C ASP A 112 -23.96 1.68 2.82
N THR A 113 -24.42 2.00 4.02
CA THR A 113 -25.75 1.63 4.50
C THR A 113 -26.87 2.39 3.83
N GLU A 114 -26.60 3.59 3.29
CA GLU A 114 -27.60 4.43 2.63
C GLU A 114 -27.94 3.91 1.23
N THR A 115 -26.93 3.56 0.46
CA THR A 115 -27.10 3.05 -0.91
C THR A 115 -27.38 1.55 -0.97
N CYS A 116 -27.10 0.80 0.12
CA CYS A 116 -27.23 -0.65 0.18
C CYS A 116 -28.70 -1.09 0.19
N LYS A 117 -29.13 -1.80 -0.86
CA LYS A 117 -30.48 -2.39 -0.96
C LYS A 117 -30.64 -3.74 -0.25
N ARG A 118 -29.65 -4.20 0.54
CA ARG A 118 -29.68 -5.42 1.37
C ARG A 118 -30.02 -6.70 0.57
N CYS A 119 -29.57 -6.78 -0.70
CA CYS A 119 -29.86 -7.89 -1.62
C CYS A 119 -29.09 -9.18 -1.32
N SER A 120 -28.14 -9.18 -0.39
CA SER A 120 -27.30 -10.34 0.02
C SER A 120 -26.34 -10.87 -1.05
N ILE A 121 -26.21 -10.24 -2.23
CA ILE A 121 -25.33 -10.70 -3.31
C ILE A 121 -23.88 -10.72 -2.84
N CYS A 122 -23.41 -9.65 -2.18
CA CYS A 122 -22.05 -9.57 -1.66
C CYS A 122 -21.72 -10.70 -0.66
N LYS A 123 -22.65 -11.02 0.25
CA LYS A 123 -22.48 -12.11 1.21
C LYS A 123 -22.37 -13.48 0.52
N LYS A 124 -23.23 -13.75 -0.46
CA LYS A 124 -23.23 -15.02 -1.20
C LYS A 124 -21.96 -15.24 -2.03
N ASN A 125 -21.36 -14.15 -2.54
CA ASN A 125 -20.15 -14.21 -3.37
C ASN A 125 -18.86 -14.04 -2.59
N CYS A 126 -18.89 -13.90 -1.26
CA CYS A 126 -17.70 -13.77 -0.45
C CYS A 126 -17.04 -15.15 -0.24
N PRO A 127 -15.84 -15.42 -0.80
CA PRO A 127 -15.22 -16.74 -0.73
C PRO A 127 -14.80 -17.16 0.68
N VAL A 128 -14.59 -16.19 1.57
CA VAL A 128 -14.15 -16.42 2.96
C VAL A 128 -15.24 -16.13 3.99
N GLY A 129 -16.48 -15.84 3.55
CA GLY A 129 -17.58 -15.55 4.45
C GLY A 129 -17.39 -14.34 5.37
N ALA A 130 -16.57 -13.36 4.95
CA ALA A 130 -16.25 -12.18 5.76
C ALA A 130 -17.40 -11.17 5.86
N ILE A 131 -18.56 -11.42 5.24
CA ILE A 131 -19.70 -10.49 5.23
C ILE A 131 -20.83 -11.08 6.08
N SER A 132 -21.14 -10.41 7.17
CA SER A 132 -22.24 -10.74 8.07
C SER A 132 -23.42 -9.76 7.90
N GLY A 133 -24.59 -10.14 8.37
CA GLY A 133 -25.83 -9.36 8.27
C GLY A 133 -26.95 -10.13 7.57
N ASP A 134 -28.12 -9.53 7.53
CA ASP A 134 -29.33 -10.05 6.89
C ASP A 134 -30.13 -8.93 6.21
N LYS A 135 -31.34 -9.28 5.68
CA LYS A 135 -32.20 -8.31 5.01
C LYS A 135 -32.81 -7.26 5.97
N LYS A 136 -32.81 -7.53 7.27
CA LYS A 136 -33.36 -6.61 8.28
C LYS A 136 -32.25 -5.72 8.84
N THR A 137 -31.05 -6.27 9.00
CA THR A 137 -29.87 -5.56 9.49
C THR A 137 -28.95 -5.16 8.34
N SER A 138 -28.14 -4.12 8.53
CA SER A 138 -27.12 -3.75 7.54
C SER A 138 -26.04 -4.81 7.46
N PHE A 139 -25.51 -5.03 6.25
CA PHE A 139 -24.35 -5.90 6.06
C PHE A 139 -23.08 -5.19 6.51
N VAL A 140 -22.19 -5.96 7.13
CA VAL A 140 -20.88 -5.49 7.61
C VAL A 140 -19.79 -6.43 7.10
N ILE A 141 -18.64 -5.88 6.76
CA ILE A 141 -17.46 -6.63 6.33
C ILE A 141 -16.50 -6.74 7.50
N ASP A 142 -16.23 -7.96 7.92
CA ASP A 142 -15.19 -8.26 8.90
C ASP A 142 -13.81 -8.07 8.23
N GLN A 143 -13.08 -7.04 8.66
CA GLN A 143 -11.79 -6.68 8.07
C GLN A 143 -10.68 -7.68 8.37
N GLU A 144 -10.80 -8.49 9.43
CA GLU A 144 -9.81 -9.50 9.80
C GLU A 144 -9.96 -10.76 8.92
N LYS A 145 -11.21 -11.16 8.64
CA LYS A 145 -11.50 -12.29 7.74
C LYS A 145 -11.39 -11.93 6.27
N CYS A 146 -11.49 -10.64 5.94
CA CYS A 146 -11.53 -10.17 4.55
C CYS A 146 -10.16 -10.29 3.88
N ILE A 147 -10.05 -11.11 2.84
CA ILE A 147 -8.85 -11.25 1.99
C ILE A 147 -8.69 -10.13 0.96
N LYS A 148 -9.55 -9.13 0.99
CA LYS A 148 -9.49 -7.91 0.17
C LYS A 148 -9.48 -8.16 -1.35
N CYS A 149 -10.14 -9.23 -1.80
CA CYS A 149 -10.22 -9.64 -3.21
C CYS A 149 -11.08 -8.73 -4.10
N GLY A 150 -11.96 -7.90 -3.53
CA GLY A 150 -12.80 -6.95 -4.27
C GLY A 150 -14.04 -7.55 -4.95
N ILE A 151 -14.25 -8.88 -4.95
CA ILE A 151 -15.39 -9.54 -5.61
C ILE A 151 -16.72 -8.96 -5.17
N CYS A 152 -16.88 -8.65 -3.88
CA CYS A 152 -18.10 -8.05 -3.36
C CYS A 152 -18.42 -6.70 -3.99
N ALA A 153 -17.39 -5.87 -4.23
CA ALA A 153 -17.56 -4.56 -4.87
C ALA A 153 -17.93 -4.72 -6.35
N THR A 154 -17.24 -5.60 -7.09
CA THR A 154 -17.53 -5.87 -8.51
C THR A 154 -18.92 -6.45 -8.73
N LYS A 155 -19.40 -7.28 -7.80
CA LYS A 155 -20.72 -7.93 -7.89
C LYS A 155 -21.86 -7.10 -7.32
N CYS A 156 -21.59 -5.93 -6.74
CA CYS A 156 -22.65 -5.08 -6.18
C CYS A 156 -23.31 -4.26 -7.28
N PRO A 157 -24.61 -4.51 -7.64
CA PRO A 157 -25.29 -3.77 -8.70
C PRO A 157 -25.63 -2.33 -8.31
N PHE A 158 -25.49 -2.00 -7.02
CA PHE A 158 -25.80 -0.68 -6.48
C PHE A 158 -24.55 0.14 -6.14
N ASN A 159 -23.34 -0.35 -6.45
CA ASN A 159 -22.07 0.28 -6.10
C ASN A 159 -21.95 0.70 -4.62
N SER A 160 -22.64 -0.01 -3.73
CA SER A 160 -22.70 0.29 -2.30
C SER A 160 -21.51 -0.19 -1.51
N ILE A 161 -20.45 -0.71 -2.16
CA ILE A 161 -19.24 -1.17 -1.49
C ILE A 161 -18.10 -0.26 -1.87
N LEU A 162 -17.68 0.54 -0.90
CA LEU A 162 -16.64 1.53 -1.05
C LEU A 162 -15.28 0.91 -0.71
N LYS A 163 -14.30 1.14 -1.58
CA LYS A 163 -12.90 0.80 -1.36
C LYS A 163 -12.18 2.01 -0.76
N ASN A 164 -11.44 1.81 0.33
CA ASN A 164 -10.74 2.89 1.04
C ASN A 164 -11.65 4.03 1.52
N ALA A 165 -12.86 3.70 1.98
CA ALA A 165 -13.70 4.68 2.64
C ALA A 165 -12.87 5.39 3.73
N LYS A 166 -12.79 6.72 3.68
CA LYS A 166 -12.25 7.54 4.76
C LYS A 166 -12.95 7.11 6.05
N ASN A 167 -12.20 7.01 7.14
CA ASN A 167 -12.81 6.77 8.45
C ASN A 167 -13.93 7.83 8.65
N ALA A 168 -15.15 7.38 8.60
CA ALA A 168 -16.27 8.16 9.09
C ALA A 168 -16.37 7.90 10.57
#